data_52b4975dedc9c40a1d48c1da07e4bf67
#
_entry.id   52b4975dedc9c40a1d48c1da07e4bf67
#
_cell.length_a   1.000
_cell.length_b   1.000
_cell.length_c   1.000
_cell.angle_alpha   90.00
_cell.angle_beta   90.00
_cell.angle_gamma   90.00
#
_symmetry.space_group_name_H-M   'P 1'
#
loop_
_entity.id
_entity.type
_entity.pdbx_description
1 polymer ?
#
loop_
_entity_poly.entity_id
_entity_poly.type
_entity_poly.pdbx_seq_one_letter_code
_entity_poly.pdbx_strand_id
1 'polypeptide(L)'
;MRAGRGPLFLRRTDGWLLPLEVERWCARADPVDRDVLDRCEGTVLDVGCGPGRLVAELAARGRAALGIDVSEAAVEHTVRLGGQALRRSVFEHMPGEGRWDTVLLMDGNIGIGGDPSALLERVTGLLRPGGLLIAETAPEEVDERVRVHITDAHTTAGDPFPWARLGTRALLRYARGRWERDGQWTAGGRRFAALRSRSTSNSAEPAKRTAVISSQRVRNTCGGRPVPDR
;
A
#
# COMPACT_ATOMS: atom_id res chain seq x y z
N MET A 1 -19.25 -2.84 -17.83
CA MET A 1 -20.12 -2.68 -16.64
C MET A 1 -21.55 -2.58 -17.13
N ARG A 2 -22.46 -3.46 -16.70
CA ARG A 2 -23.90 -3.25 -16.90
C ARG A 2 -24.29 -2.06 -16.03
N ALA A 3 -24.99 -1.10 -16.63
CA ALA A 3 -25.47 0.08 -15.97
C ALA A 3 -26.26 -0.25 -14.69
N GLY A 4 -25.90 0.44 -13.63
CA GLY A 4 -26.51 0.63 -12.34
C GLY A 4 -27.68 -0.25 -11.91
N ARG A 5 -27.40 -1.23 -11.06
CA ARG A 5 -28.42 -1.82 -10.22
C ARG A 5 -28.22 -1.30 -8.79
N GLY A 6 -28.70 -0.09 -8.52
CA GLY A 6 -28.82 0.44 -7.18
C GLY A 6 -27.51 0.69 -6.42
N PRO A 7 -27.61 1.21 -5.19
CA PRO A 7 -26.46 1.43 -4.34
C PRO A 7 -25.83 0.08 -3.90
N LEU A 8 -24.51 0.05 -3.85
CA LEU A 8 -23.74 -1.07 -3.32
C LEU A 8 -23.39 -0.84 -1.84
N PHE A 9 -23.31 -1.95 -1.10
CA PHE A 9 -22.99 -1.93 0.33
C PHE A 9 -21.95 -3.01 0.66
N LEU A 10 -21.15 -2.76 1.69
CA LEU A 10 -20.52 -3.82 2.47
C LEU A 10 -21.50 -4.26 3.55
N ARG A 11 -21.90 -5.54 3.52
CA ARG A 11 -22.82 -6.13 4.49
C ARG A 11 -22.05 -7.07 5.42
N ARG A 12 -22.16 -6.83 6.72
CA ARG A 12 -21.66 -7.73 7.76
C ARG A 12 -22.63 -8.91 7.97
N THR A 13 -22.13 -9.98 8.58
CA THR A 13 -22.94 -11.17 8.93
C THR A 13 -24.05 -10.88 9.92
N ASP A 14 -23.91 -9.83 10.74
CA ASP A 14 -24.94 -9.34 11.68
C ASP A 14 -25.99 -8.42 11.02
N GLY A 15 -25.92 -8.23 9.70
CA GLY A 15 -26.88 -7.43 8.94
C GLY A 15 -26.55 -5.95 8.82
N TRP A 16 -25.49 -5.44 9.50
CA TRP A 16 -25.05 -4.07 9.36
C TRP A 16 -24.58 -3.76 7.93
N LEU A 17 -24.92 -2.59 7.42
CA LEU A 17 -24.64 -2.16 6.07
C LEU A 17 -23.78 -0.89 6.07
N LEU A 18 -22.70 -0.89 5.31
CA LEU A 18 -21.92 0.30 4.99
C LEU A 18 -22.14 0.64 3.52
N PRO A 19 -22.74 1.78 3.20
CA PRO A 19 -22.89 2.20 1.81
C PRO A 19 -21.53 2.43 1.15
N LEU A 20 -21.40 1.96 -0.09
CA LEU A 20 -20.23 2.18 -0.93
C LEU A 20 -20.50 3.38 -1.85
N GLU A 21 -19.65 4.37 -1.82
CA GLU A 21 -19.81 5.61 -2.58
C GLU A 21 -19.35 5.46 -4.03
N VAL A 22 -19.89 4.46 -4.74
CA VAL A 22 -19.47 4.09 -6.09
C VAL A 22 -19.60 5.26 -7.08
N GLU A 23 -20.62 6.08 -6.93
CA GLU A 23 -20.82 7.26 -7.77
C GLU A 23 -19.66 8.25 -7.61
N ARG A 24 -19.23 8.51 -6.37
CA ARG A 24 -18.08 9.35 -6.09
C ARG A 24 -16.79 8.73 -6.64
N TRP A 25 -16.63 7.41 -6.50
CA TRP A 25 -15.45 6.71 -7.01
C TRP A 25 -15.33 6.78 -8.54
N CYS A 26 -16.49 6.77 -9.25
CA CYS A 26 -16.56 6.90 -10.71
C CYS A 26 -16.50 8.35 -11.19
N ALA A 27 -16.65 9.35 -10.30
CA ALA A 27 -16.56 10.75 -10.64
C ALA A 27 -15.11 11.21 -10.84
N ARG A 28 -14.90 12.46 -11.19
CA ARG A 28 -13.57 13.09 -11.17
C ARG A 28 -13.14 13.38 -9.73
N ALA A 29 -11.83 13.49 -9.52
CA ALA A 29 -11.28 13.91 -8.24
C ALA A 29 -11.92 15.23 -7.78
N ASP A 30 -12.51 15.22 -6.60
CA ASP A 30 -13.15 16.37 -5.98
C ASP A 30 -12.11 17.33 -5.35
N PRO A 31 -12.50 18.49 -4.79
CA PRO A 31 -11.55 19.39 -4.13
C PRO A 31 -10.83 18.76 -2.94
N VAL A 32 -11.49 17.85 -2.19
CA VAL A 32 -10.86 17.14 -1.06
C VAL A 32 -9.83 16.13 -1.56
N ASP A 33 -10.17 15.38 -2.61
CA ASP A 33 -9.22 14.48 -3.27
C ASP A 33 -7.98 15.27 -3.74
N ARG A 34 -8.19 16.43 -4.36
CA ARG A 34 -7.09 17.28 -4.84
C ARG A 34 -6.21 17.80 -3.71
N ASP A 35 -6.77 18.19 -2.55
CA ASP A 35 -6.01 18.56 -1.36
C ASP A 35 -5.13 17.39 -0.86
N VAL A 36 -5.65 16.16 -0.88
CA VAL A 36 -4.85 14.97 -0.55
C VAL A 36 -3.72 14.78 -1.56
N LEU A 37 -4.00 14.89 -2.85
CA LEU A 37 -3.00 14.70 -3.91
C LEU A 37 -1.91 15.79 -3.90
N ASP A 38 -2.23 17.01 -3.45
CA ASP A 38 -1.27 18.11 -3.29
C ASP A 38 -0.25 17.82 -2.17
N ARG A 39 -0.62 16.97 -1.21
CA ARG A 39 0.27 16.51 -0.12
C ARG A 39 1.13 15.31 -0.49
N CYS A 40 0.85 14.64 -1.61
CA CYS A 40 1.67 13.53 -2.07
C CYS A 40 3.05 14.01 -2.51
N GLU A 41 4.05 13.18 -2.32
CA GLU A 41 5.43 13.40 -2.74
C GLU A 41 5.81 12.41 -3.83
N GLY A 42 6.68 12.81 -4.76
CA GLY A 42 7.30 11.96 -5.76
C GLY A 42 6.35 11.02 -6.49
N THR A 43 6.73 9.75 -6.58
CA THR A 43 5.94 8.66 -7.18
C THR A 43 4.86 8.17 -6.24
N VAL A 44 3.65 7.95 -6.77
CA VAL A 44 2.47 7.63 -5.96
C VAL A 44 1.92 6.25 -6.31
N LEU A 45 1.71 5.41 -5.29
CA LEU A 45 0.97 4.15 -5.40
C LEU A 45 -0.41 4.29 -4.74
N ASP A 46 -1.48 4.15 -5.51
CA ASP A 46 -2.86 4.16 -5.02
C ASP A 46 -3.37 2.73 -4.82
N VAL A 47 -3.53 2.31 -3.57
CA VAL A 47 -3.90 0.94 -3.19
C VAL A 47 -5.42 0.82 -3.05
N GLY A 48 -6.02 -0.06 -3.86
CA GLY A 48 -7.47 -0.14 -4.02
C GLY A 48 -8.00 1.07 -4.81
N CYS A 49 -7.34 1.36 -5.94
CA CYS A 49 -7.61 2.59 -6.72
C CYS A 49 -9.05 2.67 -7.27
N GLY A 50 -9.79 1.55 -7.26
CA GLY A 50 -11.13 1.48 -7.81
C GLY A 50 -11.17 1.96 -9.28
N PRO A 51 -12.22 2.72 -9.67
CA PRO A 51 -12.33 3.28 -11.03
C PRO A 51 -11.27 4.31 -11.41
N GLY A 52 -10.35 4.67 -10.51
CA GLY A 52 -9.10 5.38 -10.82
C GLY A 52 -9.17 6.89 -10.82
N ARG A 53 -10.12 7.52 -10.12
CA ARG A 53 -10.24 9.00 -10.11
C ARG A 53 -8.97 9.71 -9.65
N LEU A 54 -8.26 9.15 -8.65
CA LEU A 54 -7.03 9.75 -8.12
C LEU A 54 -5.85 9.53 -9.06
N VAL A 55 -5.73 8.32 -9.61
CA VAL A 55 -4.66 7.97 -10.58
C VAL A 55 -4.80 8.81 -11.85
N ALA A 56 -6.03 8.98 -12.37
CA ALA A 56 -6.29 9.81 -13.53
C ALA A 56 -5.95 11.29 -13.28
N GLU A 57 -6.29 11.82 -12.10
CA GLU A 57 -5.95 13.19 -11.72
C GLU A 57 -4.44 13.38 -11.61
N LEU A 58 -3.71 12.43 -11.00
CA LEU A 58 -2.24 12.46 -10.93
C LEU A 58 -1.61 12.40 -12.32
N ALA A 59 -2.11 11.54 -13.21
CA ALA A 59 -1.66 11.46 -14.60
C ALA A 59 -1.89 12.78 -15.35
N ALA A 60 -3.06 13.41 -15.17
CA ALA A 60 -3.36 14.71 -15.77
C ALA A 60 -2.43 15.84 -15.28
N ARG A 61 -1.90 15.72 -14.06
CA ARG A 61 -0.89 16.63 -13.49
C ARG A 61 0.55 16.27 -13.89
N GLY A 62 0.75 15.26 -14.76
CA GLY A 62 2.08 14.78 -15.16
C GLY A 62 2.86 14.09 -14.05
N ARG A 63 2.19 13.60 -12.99
CA ARG A 63 2.84 12.90 -11.88
C ARG A 63 2.89 11.39 -12.13
N ALA A 64 4.01 10.78 -11.81
CA ALA A 64 4.15 9.33 -11.87
C ALA A 64 3.29 8.65 -10.80
N ALA A 65 2.28 7.90 -11.24
CA ALA A 65 1.36 7.19 -10.37
C ALA A 65 0.98 5.83 -10.93
N LEU A 66 0.75 4.87 -10.04
CA LEU A 66 0.23 3.54 -10.35
C LEU A 66 -0.94 3.25 -9.42
N GLY A 67 -2.07 2.82 -9.98
CA GLY A 67 -3.16 2.25 -9.21
C GLY A 67 -3.07 0.72 -9.17
N ILE A 68 -3.48 0.13 -8.06
CA ILE A 68 -3.70 -1.31 -7.97
C ILE A 68 -5.10 -1.59 -7.44
N ASP A 69 -5.76 -2.58 -8.03
CA ASP A 69 -7.06 -3.07 -7.58
C ASP A 69 -7.21 -4.54 -7.93
N VAL A 70 -8.05 -5.28 -7.20
CA VAL A 70 -8.36 -6.69 -7.50
C VAL A 70 -9.45 -6.81 -8.56
N SER A 71 -10.22 -5.76 -8.79
CA SER A 71 -11.30 -5.69 -9.77
C SER A 71 -10.76 -5.37 -11.17
N GLU A 72 -10.88 -6.32 -12.09
CA GLU A 72 -10.52 -6.13 -13.49
C GLU A 72 -11.25 -4.93 -14.13
N ALA A 73 -12.56 -4.82 -13.87
CA ALA A 73 -13.36 -3.73 -14.39
C ALA A 73 -12.93 -2.35 -13.88
N ALA A 74 -12.46 -2.27 -12.62
CA ALA A 74 -11.90 -1.05 -12.04
C ALA A 74 -10.58 -0.66 -12.74
N VAL A 75 -9.68 -1.61 -12.90
CA VAL A 75 -8.39 -1.42 -13.60
C VAL A 75 -8.60 -0.96 -15.04
N GLU A 76 -9.47 -1.65 -15.79
CA GLU A 76 -9.81 -1.25 -17.17
C GLU A 76 -10.38 0.18 -17.24
N HIS A 77 -11.22 0.56 -16.27
CA HIS A 77 -11.76 1.91 -16.22
C HIS A 77 -10.67 2.94 -15.96
N THR A 78 -9.77 2.68 -15.03
CA THR A 78 -8.61 3.54 -14.73
C THR A 78 -7.74 3.77 -15.97
N VAL A 79 -7.45 2.70 -16.73
CA VAL A 79 -6.68 2.78 -17.98
C VAL A 79 -7.41 3.61 -19.04
N ARG A 80 -8.74 3.44 -19.17
CA ARG A 80 -9.55 4.27 -20.11
C ARG A 80 -9.53 5.76 -19.76
N LEU A 81 -9.37 6.10 -18.47
CA LEU A 81 -9.22 7.49 -18.02
C LEU A 81 -7.80 8.04 -18.22
N GLY A 82 -6.87 7.25 -18.78
CA GLY A 82 -5.47 7.65 -19.00
C GLY A 82 -4.55 7.42 -17.80
N GLY A 83 -5.02 6.77 -16.73
CA GLY A 83 -4.20 6.35 -15.60
C GLY A 83 -3.49 5.03 -15.86
N GLN A 84 -2.40 4.77 -15.13
CA GLN A 84 -1.76 3.46 -15.11
C GLN A 84 -2.32 2.63 -13.95
N ALA A 85 -2.75 1.40 -14.22
CA ALA A 85 -3.27 0.52 -13.20
C ALA A 85 -2.91 -0.95 -13.47
N LEU A 86 -2.80 -1.74 -12.40
CA LEU A 86 -2.57 -3.18 -12.45
C LEU A 86 -3.64 -3.91 -11.64
N ARG A 87 -4.15 -5.01 -12.19
CA ARG A 87 -4.97 -5.95 -11.44
C ARG A 87 -4.07 -6.74 -10.50
N ARG A 88 -4.05 -6.35 -9.22
CA ARG A 88 -3.17 -6.94 -8.22
C ARG A 88 -3.65 -6.69 -6.80
N SER A 89 -3.51 -7.70 -5.93
CA SER A 89 -3.64 -7.50 -4.49
C SER A 89 -2.42 -6.76 -3.95
N VAL A 90 -2.62 -5.89 -2.96
CA VAL A 90 -1.52 -5.22 -2.25
C VAL A 90 -0.55 -6.22 -1.60
N PHE A 91 -1.01 -7.42 -1.27
CA PHE A 91 -0.19 -8.47 -0.64
C PHE A 91 0.64 -9.29 -1.63
N GLU A 92 0.43 -9.12 -2.94
CA GLU A 92 1.25 -9.74 -3.97
C GLU A 92 2.46 -8.86 -4.30
N HIS A 93 3.49 -9.48 -4.88
CA HIS A 93 4.67 -8.74 -5.38
C HIS A 93 4.25 -7.74 -6.47
N MET A 94 4.80 -6.53 -6.44
CA MET A 94 4.47 -5.49 -7.41
C MET A 94 5.68 -4.69 -7.87
N PRO A 95 5.58 -4.00 -9.02
CA PRO A 95 6.64 -3.11 -9.48
C PRO A 95 6.95 -2.01 -8.48
N GLY A 96 8.23 -1.68 -8.32
CA GLY A 96 8.64 -0.55 -7.51
C GLY A 96 8.60 -0.76 -6.01
N GLU A 97 8.55 -2.00 -5.50
CA GLU A 97 8.65 -2.26 -4.06
C GLU A 97 9.89 -1.59 -3.46
N GLY A 98 9.70 -0.96 -2.30
CA GLY A 98 10.75 -0.22 -1.58
C GLY A 98 11.17 1.09 -2.23
N ARG A 99 10.47 1.57 -3.29
CA ARG A 99 10.84 2.77 -4.04
C ARG A 99 9.71 3.80 -4.18
N TRP A 100 8.51 3.51 -3.72
CA TRP A 100 7.41 4.45 -3.76
C TRP A 100 7.62 5.59 -2.76
N ASP A 101 7.44 6.83 -3.21
CA ASP A 101 7.55 8.00 -2.33
C ASP A 101 6.28 8.17 -1.49
N THR A 102 5.11 7.93 -2.09
CA THR A 102 3.82 8.01 -1.41
C THR A 102 2.96 6.79 -1.70
N VAL A 103 2.30 6.27 -0.66
CA VAL A 103 1.20 5.28 -0.78
C VAL A 103 -0.09 5.92 -0.30
N LEU A 104 -1.17 5.71 -1.04
CA LEU A 104 -2.53 6.14 -0.69
C LEU A 104 -3.37 4.93 -0.25
N LEU A 105 -4.11 5.09 0.85
CA LEU A 105 -5.16 4.20 1.32
C LEU A 105 -6.43 5.03 1.51
N MET A 106 -7.15 5.28 0.43
CA MET A 106 -8.33 6.16 0.40
C MET A 106 -9.61 5.36 0.53
N ASP A 107 -10.73 6.04 0.81
CA ASP A 107 -12.08 5.44 0.81
C ASP A 107 -12.24 4.24 1.76
N GLY A 108 -11.53 4.24 2.88
CA GLY A 108 -11.55 3.15 3.85
C GLY A 108 -10.64 1.97 3.49
N ASN A 109 -9.75 2.09 2.49
CA ASN A 109 -8.82 1.04 2.05
C ASN A 109 -7.79 0.64 3.12
N ILE A 110 -7.68 1.38 4.22
CA ILE A 110 -7.00 0.90 5.43
C ILE A 110 -7.60 -0.41 5.98
N GLY A 111 -8.80 -0.76 5.54
CA GLY A 111 -9.49 -2.01 5.89
C GLY A 111 -9.10 -3.22 5.06
N ILE A 112 -8.36 -3.08 3.98
CA ILE A 112 -7.99 -4.17 3.07
C ILE A 112 -7.29 -5.29 3.83
N GLY A 113 -7.77 -6.53 3.60
CA GLY A 113 -7.24 -7.74 4.24
C GLY A 113 -7.70 -7.95 5.68
N GLY A 114 -8.42 -6.99 6.30
CA GLY A 114 -8.99 -7.13 7.65
C GLY A 114 -7.97 -7.13 8.79
N ASP A 115 -6.67 -7.00 8.48
CA ASP A 115 -5.59 -6.87 9.45
C ASP A 115 -4.77 -5.60 9.20
N PRO A 116 -5.05 -4.52 9.95
CA PRO A 116 -4.34 -3.26 9.80
C PRO A 116 -2.83 -3.35 10.06
N SER A 117 -2.40 -4.24 10.96
CA SER A 117 -0.98 -4.44 11.24
C SER A 117 -0.25 -5.02 10.03
N ALA A 118 -0.81 -6.07 9.44
CA ALA A 118 -0.27 -6.71 8.25
C ALA A 118 -0.26 -5.75 7.05
N LEU A 119 -1.33 -4.95 6.87
CA LEU A 119 -1.39 -3.95 5.81
C LEU A 119 -0.34 -2.85 6.00
N LEU A 120 -0.20 -2.30 7.20
CA LEU A 120 0.81 -1.28 7.50
C LEU A 120 2.24 -1.81 7.34
N GLU A 121 2.49 -3.06 7.72
CA GLU A 121 3.78 -3.72 7.49
C GLU A 121 4.06 -3.86 5.99
N ARG A 122 3.06 -4.32 5.22
CA ARG A 122 3.17 -4.43 3.76
C ARG A 122 3.45 -3.07 3.11
N VAL A 123 2.73 -2.02 3.50
CA VAL A 123 2.93 -0.66 2.99
C VAL A 123 4.34 -0.14 3.31
N THR A 124 4.90 -0.46 4.49
CA THR A 124 6.30 -0.14 4.80
C THR A 124 7.26 -0.75 3.78
N GLY A 125 7.01 -1.99 3.34
CA GLY A 125 7.82 -2.67 2.31
C GLY A 125 7.66 -2.10 0.90
N LEU A 126 6.59 -1.39 0.62
CA LEU A 126 6.33 -0.71 -0.66
C LEU A 126 7.03 0.64 -0.76
N LEU A 127 7.07 1.36 0.36
CA LEU A 127 7.66 2.69 0.45
C LEU A 127 9.18 2.65 0.50
N ARG A 128 9.82 3.67 -0.05
CA ARG A 128 11.22 3.96 0.26
C ARG A 128 11.38 4.31 1.75
N PRO A 129 12.58 4.21 2.33
CA PRO A 129 12.83 4.72 3.67
C PRO A 129 12.41 6.20 3.80
N GLY A 130 11.62 6.51 4.83
CA GLY A 130 11.04 7.85 5.02
C GLY A 130 9.87 8.20 4.10
N GLY A 131 9.38 7.25 3.29
CA GLY A 131 8.24 7.46 2.41
C GLY A 131 6.93 7.71 3.17
N LEU A 132 5.98 8.33 2.48
CA LEU A 132 4.74 8.86 3.04
C LEU A 132 3.57 7.90 2.80
N LEU A 133 2.83 7.58 3.84
CA LEU A 133 1.50 6.98 3.75
C LEU A 133 0.45 8.06 4.05
N ILE A 134 -0.53 8.23 3.17
CA ILE A 134 -1.74 8.99 3.47
C ILE A 134 -2.91 8.01 3.51
N ALA A 135 -3.61 7.95 4.62
CA ALA A 135 -4.76 7.08 4.82
C ALA A 135 -6.00 7.88 5.19
N GLU A 136 -7.11 7.58 4.52
CA GLU A 136 -8.43 8.03 4.94
C GLU A 136 -8.97 7.07 5.99
N THR A 137 -9.44 7.61 7.11
CA THR A 137 -9.97 6.86 8.24
C THR A 137 -11.48 7.02 8.35
N ALA A 138 -12.12 6.09 9.05
CA ALA A 138 -13.54 6.24 9.37
C ALA A 138 -13.81 7.56 10.10
N PRO A 139 -14.95 8.21 9.84
CA PRO A 139 -15.34 9.44 10.54
C PRO A 139 -15.58 9.21 12.02
N GLU A 140 -15.93 7.97 12.43
CA GLU A 140 -16.09 7.59 13.83
C GLU A 140 -14.77 7.00 14.39
N GLU A 141 -14.61 7.06 15.70
CA GLU A 141 -13.50 6.41 16.40
C GLU A 141 -13.84 4.93 16.65
N VAL A 142 -13.58 4.12 15.62
CA VAL A 142 -13.82 2.66 15.61
C VAL A 142 -12.51 1.90 15.45
N ASP A 143 -12.51 0.63 15.88
CA ASP A 143 -11.44 -0.35 15.68
C ASP A 143 -12.11 -1.70 15.48
N GLU A 144 -12.54 -1.97 14.26
CA GLU A 144 -13.36 -3.13 13.90
C GLU A 144 -12.63 -4.02 12.91
N ARG A 145 -12.69 -5.34 13.15
CA ARG A 145 -12.27 -6.37 12.20
C ARG A 145 -13.46 -7.28 11.96
N VAL A 146 -13.93 -7.33 10.74
CA VAL A 146 -15.18 -7.98 10.37
C VAL A 146 -15.04 -8.79 9.10
N ARG A 147 -15.99 -9.67 8.84
CA ARG A 147 -16.20 -10.27 7.53
C ARG A 147 -17.40 -9.62 6.86
N VAL A 148 -17.23 -9.26 5.60
CA VAL A 148 -18.24 -8.53 4.83
C VAL A 148 -18.45 -9.18 3.47
N HIS A 149 -19.64 -8.96 2.90
CA HIS A 149 -19.96 -9.23 1.50
C HIS A 149 -20.21 -7.93 0.78
N ILE A 150 -19.97 -7.90 -0.53
CA ILE A 150 -20.54 -6.87 -1.39
C ILE A 150 -21.97 -7.28 -1.72
N THR A 151 -22.91 -6.38 -1.49
CA THR A 151 -24.34 -6.59 -1.79
C THR A 151 -24.92 -5.36 -2.47
N ASP A 152 -25.87 -5.59 -3.37
CA ASP A 152 -26.84 -4.58 -3.78
C ASP A 152 -28.13 -4.77 -2.96
N ALA A 153 -29.18 -4.03 -3.26
CA ALA A 153 -30.45 -4.15 -2.54
C ALA A 153 -31.11 -5.53 -2.63
N HIS A 154 -30.68 -6.40 -3.54
CA HIS A 154 -31.35 -7.66 -3.89
C HIS A 154 -30.46 -8.89 -3.85
N THR A 155 -29.14 -8.75 -4.08
CA THR A 155 -28.22 -9.87 -4.25
C THR A 155 -26.94 -9.65 -3.46
N THR A 156 -26.43 -10.75 -2.86
CA THR A 156 -25.09 -10.77 -2.26
C THR A 156 -24.13 -11.38 -3.26
N ALA A 157 -23.03 -10.69 -3.56
CA ALA A 157 -22.03 -11.14 -4.50
C ALA A 157 -20.78 -11.69 -3.77
N GLY A 158 -20.39 -12.91 -4.15
CA GLY A 158 -19.15 -13.56 -3.71
C GLY A 158 -19.14 -14.06 -2.26
N ASP A 159 -18.02 -14.67 -1.89
CA ASP A 159 -17.77 -15.12 -0.52
C ASP A 159 -17.45 -13.97 0.42
N PRO A 160 -17.71 -14.12 1.74
CA PRO A 160 -17.35 -13.09 2.71
C PRO A 160 -15.83 -12.95 2.80
N PHE A 161 -15.35 -11.72 2.77
CA PHE A 161 -13.93 -11.40 2.88
C PHE A 161 -13.63 -10.56 4.13
N PRO A 162 -12.40 -10.62 4.65
CA PRO A 162 -12.00 -9.86 5.82
C PRO A 162 -11.85 -8.37 5.47
N TRP A 163 -12.37 -7.52 6.36
CA TRP A 163 -12.30 -6.07 6.25
C TRP A 163 -12.10 -5.44 7.63
N ALA A 164 -11.38 -4.33 7.70
CA ALA A 164 -11.28 -3.55 8.92
C ALA A 164 -11.89 -2.15 8.74
N ARG A 165 -12.33 -1.53 9.84
CA ARG A 165 -12.70 -0.12 9.91
C ARG A 165 -11.93 0.53 11.04
N LEU A 166 -11.18 1.56 10.73
CA LEU A 166 -10.35 2.27 11.70
C LEU A 166 -10.66 3.76 11.71
N GLY A 167 -10.96 4.29 12.89
CA GLY A 167 -10.84 5.71 13.16
C GLY A 167 -9.38 6.13 13.31
N THR A 168 -9.11 7.42 13.29
CA THR A 168 -7.74 7.97 13.30
C THR A 168 -6.94 7.50 14.52
N ARG A 169 -7.54 7.45 15.72
CA ARG A 169 -6.85 6.99 16.93
C ARG A 169 -6.44 5.52 16.85
N ALA A 170 -7.30 4.67 16.25
CA ALA A 170 -6.99 3.27 16.05
C ALA A 170 -5.81 3.11 15.08
N LEU A 171 -5.86 3.77 13.92
CA LEU A 171 -4.74 3.76 12.96
C LEU A 171 -3.42 4.16 13.63
N LEU A 172 -3.41 5.26 14.41
CA LEU A 172 -2.21 5.72 15.11
C LEU A 172 -1.69 4.72 16.17
N ARG A 173 -2.56 3.90 16.78
CA ARG A 173 -2.13 2.81 17.66
C ARG A 173 -1.41 1.71 16.91
N TYR A 174 -1.95 1.26 15.75
CA TYR A 174 -1.32 0.26 14.89
C TYR A 174 0.00 0.73 14.28
N ALA A 175 0.12 2.04 14.05
CA ALA A 175 1.32 2.65 13.47
C ALA A 175 2.49 2.79 14.47
N ARG A 176 2.27 2.57 15.79
CA ARG A 176 3.31 2.76 16.81
C ARG A 176 4.57 1.93 16.53
N GLY A 177 5.73 2.56 16.74
CA GLY A 177 7.05 1.93 16.61
C GLY A 177 7.62 1.97 15.20
N ARG A 178 6.83 1.71 14.16
CA ARG A 178 7.29 1.67 12.75
C ARG A 178 7.06 2.94 11.97
N TRP A 179 6.13 3.77 12.42
CA TRP A 179 5.70 4.97 11.75
C TRP A 179 5.87 6.20 12.63
N GLU A 180 6.13 7.32 12.00
CA GLU A 180 6.08 8.63 12.62
C GLU A 180 4.86 9.39 12.09
N ARG A 181 4.13 10.04 12.97
CA ARG A 181 2.99 10.86 12.56
C ARG A 181 3.50 12.14 11.89
N ASP A 182 3.17 12.31 10.62
CA ASP A 182 3.49 13.50 9.83
C ASP A 182 2.36 14.55 9.93
N GLY A 183 1.09 14.12 9.94
CA GLY A 183 -0.04 15.00 10.07
C GLY A 183 -1.38 14.29 10.25
N GLN A 184 -2.38 15.07 10.55
CA GLN A 184 -3.79 14.65 10.49
C GLN A 184 -4.66 15.88 10.19
N TRP A 185 -5.72 15.69 9.40
CA TRP A 185 -6.65 16.77 9.07
C TRP A 185 -8.04 16.23 8.73
N THR A 186 -8.98 17.14 8.62
CA THR A 186 -10.34 16.89 8.17
C THR A 186 -10.65 17.84 7.02
N ALA A 187 -11.21 17.33 5.93
CA ALA A 187 -11.66 18.12 4.80
C ALA A 187 -12.93 17.50 4.23
N GLY A 188 -13.95 18.31 3.98
CA GLY A 188 -15.24 17.86 3.45
C GLY A 188 -15.92 16.76 4.27
N GLY A 189 -15.73 16.75 5.61
CA GLY A 189 -16.25 15.71 6.51
C GLY A 189 -15.43 14.39 6.52
N ARG A 190 -14.42 14.25 5.66
CA ARG A 190 -13.52 13.10 5.60
C ARG A 190 -12.31 13.32 6.49
N ARG A 191 -11.80 12.25 7.12
CA ARG A 191 -10.66 12.31 8.04
C ARG A 191 -9.45 11.62 7.46
N PHE A 192 -8.29 12.24 7.59
CA PHE A 192 -7.03 11.76 7.03
C PHE A 192 -5.93 11.76 8.08
N ALA A 193 -5.00 10.82 7.92
CA ALA A 193 -3.75 10.78 8.64
C ALA A 193 -2.60 10.56 7.66
N ALA A 194 -1.51 11.32 7.86
CA ALA A 194 -0.25 11.16 7.16
C ALA A 194 0.79 10.57 8.12
N LEU A 195 1.48 9.52 7.65
CA LEU A 195 2.45 8.77 8.42
C LEU A 195 3.73 8.60 7.59
N ARG A 196 4.90 8.79 8.21
CA ARG A 196 6.20 8.50 7.59
C ARG A 196 6.73 7.16 8.05
N SER A 197 7.19 6.35 7.10
CA SER A 197 7.88 5.11 7.44
C SER A 197 9.20 5.43 8.13
N ARG A 198 9.44 4.86 9.31
CA ARG A 198 10.74 4.99 9.96
C ARG A 198 11.74 4.15 9.18
N SER A 199 12.89 4.73 8.84
CA SER A 199 14.02 3.96 8.37
C SER A 199 14.37 2.93 9.44
N THR A 200 14.23 1.64 9.15
CA THR A 200 14.90 0.64 9.94
C THR A 200 16.40 0.85 9.69
N SER A 201 17.04 1.61 10.56
CA SER A 201 18.49 1.59 10.64
C SER A 201 18.87 0.13 10.91
N ASN A 202 19.27 -0.57 9.88
CA ASN A 202 19.88 -1.88 10.00
C ASN A 202 21.23 -1.63 10.64
N SER A 203 21.28 -1.58 11.97
CA SER A 203 22.50 -1.62 12.79
C SER A 203 23.05 -3.05 12.78
N ALA A 204 23.29 -3.58 11.60
CA ALA A 204 24.25 -4.63 11.39
C ALA A 204 25.59 -3.94 11.11
N GLU A 205 26.24 -3.50 12.17
CA GLU A 205 27.66 -3.19 12.16
C GLU A 205 28.39 -4.46 11.64
N PRO A 206 29.16 -4.38 10.55
CA PRO A 206 29.90 -5.53 10.08
C PRO A 206 30.92 -5.87 11.17
N ALA A 207 30.76 -7.00 11.83
CA ALA A 207 31.75 -7.53 12.78
C ALA A 207 33.10 -7.47 12.10
N LYS A 208 34.00 -6.64 12.63
CA LYS A 208 35.42 -6.57 12.25
C LYS A 208 36.01 -7.97 12.49
N ARG A 209 36.12 -8.76 11.44
CA ARG A 209 36.92 -9.96 11.41
C ARG A 209 38.37 -9.53 11.55
N THR A 210 38.90 -9.57 12.76
CA THR A 210 40.32 -9.47 13.01
C THR A 210 40.98 -10.70 12.39
N ALA A 211 41.61 -10.48 11.23
CA ALA A 211 42.44 -11.47 10.57
C ALA A 211 43.70 -11.65 11.41
N VAL A 212 43.79 -12.75 12.16
CA VAL A 212 45.03 -13.23 12.77
C VAL A 212 45.87 -13.81 11.64
N ILE A 213 46.87 -13.07 11.22
CA ILE A 213 47.89 -13.54 10.28
C ILE A 213 48.84 -14.45 11.07
N SER A 214 48.68 -15.79 10.95
CA SER A 214 49.65 -16.76 11.41
C SER A 214 50.70 -16.95 10.33
N SER A 215 51.91 -16.46 10.59
CA SER A 215 53.12 -16.66 9.78
C SER A 215 53.64 -18.07 9.98
N GLN A 216 53.48 -18.98 9.01
CA GLN A 216 54.25 -20.19 8.90
C GLN A 216 55.24 -20.11 7.74
N ARG A 217 56.54 -20.15 8.11
CA ARG A 217 57.67 -20.25 7.20
C ARG A 217 57.64 -21.58 6.47
N VAL A 218 57.67 -21.55 5.14
CA VAL A 218 57.97 -22.72 4.35
C VAL A 218 59.45 -22.72 3.99
N ARG A 219 60.15 -23.81 4.38
CA ARG A 219 61.55 -24.09 3.98
C ARG A 219 61.55 -24.68 2.56
N ASN A 220 62.37 -24.12 1.73
CA ASN A 220 62.78 -24.68 0.45
C ASN A 220 63.58 -25.97 0.63
N THR A 221 63.29 -27.00 -0.18
CA THR A 221 64.29 -28.01 -0.62
C THR A 221 64.09 -28.27 -2.10
N CYS A 222 65.17 -28.05 -2.82
CA CYS A 222 65.36 -28.38 -4.24
C CYS A 222 65.49 -29.90 -4.49
N GLY A 223 65.12 -30.38 -5.65
CA GLY A 223 65.51 -31.68 -6.13
C GLY A 223 64.86 -32.13 -7.42
N GLY A 224 65.56 -31.95 -8.57
CA GLY A 224 65.84 -32.96 -9.60
C GLY A 224 64.77 -33.25 -10.67
N ARG A 225 65.10 -32.84 -11.88
CA ARG A 225 64.66 -33.38 -13.21
C ARG A 225 65.10 -34.85 -13.43
N PRO A 226 64.66 -35.63 -14.48
CA PRO A 226 64.47 -35.23 -15.86
C PRO A 226 63.31 -35.91 -16.62
N VAL A 227 63.10 -35.39 -17.85
CA VAL A 227 62.37 -35.92 -19.00
C VAL A 227 63.09 -37.15 -19.61
N PRO A 228 62.51 -38.17 -20.33
CA PRO A 228 62.10 -37.99 -21.73
C PRO A 228 60.90 -38.81 -22.28
N ASP A 229 60.44 -38.33 -23.46
CA ASP A 229 59.92 -38.98 -24.70
C ASP A 229 58.91 -40.14 -24.64
N ARG A 230 57.77 -39.90 -25.19
CA ARG A 230 57.26 -40.20 -26.55
C ARG A 230 55.91 -39.59 -26.83
#